data_1c7dfe8f81677dc0c76ad9d8f0dc9eca
#
_entry.id   1c7dfe8f81677dc0c76ad9d8f0dc9eca
#
_cell.length_a   1.000
_cell.length_b   1.000
_cell.length_c   1.000
_cell.angle_alpha   90.00
_cell.angle_beta   90.00
_cell.angle_gamma   90.00
#
_symmetry.space_group_name_H-M   'P 1'
#
loop_
_entity.id
_entity.type
_entity.pdbx_description
1 polymer ?
#
loop_
_entity_poly.entity_id
_entity_poly.type
_entity_poly.pdbx_seq_one_letter_code
_entity_poly.pdbx_strand_id
1 'polypeptide(L)'
;MSIKKPAPDKSEMAGTDTPDRANTNAKLDSLEEFRSDATGQALRTNQGVKIADNQNTLKAGPRGPSLLEDFIMREKITHFDHERIPERIVHARGTGAHGFFQTYENHAALTKAGFLQDPGKKTPVFVRFSTVQGPRGSGDTVRDVRGFAVKFFTDEGNFDLVGNNMPVFFIQDAIKFPDFVHAVKP
;
A
#
# COMPACT_ATOMS: atom_id res chain seq x y z
N MET A 1 2.02 -28.82 17.68
CA MET A 1 0.66 -29.30 17.41
C MET A 1 -0.16 -28.10 16.99
N SER A 2 -0.34 -27.89 15.67
CA SER A 2 -1.09 -26.75 15.14
C SER A 2 -2.56 -27.13 15.09
N ILE A 3 -3.39 -26.42 15.82
CA ILE A 3 -4.84 -26.65 15.86
C ILE A 3 -5.41 -26.04 14.55
N LYS A 4 -5.74 -26.89 13.57
CA LYS A 4 -6.52 -26.51 12.40
C LYS A 4 -7.88 -25.99 12.90
N LYS A 5 -8.15 -24.69 12.71
CA LYS A 5 -9.51 -24.18 12.84
C LYS A 5 -10.35 -24.84 11.74
N PRO A 6 -11.51 -25.45 12.07
CA PRO A 6 -12.38 -25.99 11.04
C PRO A 6 -12.83 -24.86 10.11
N ALA A 7 -12.87 -25.16 8.82
CA ALA A 7 -13.46 -24.25 7.84
C ALA A 7 -14.93 -23.96 8.22
N PRO A 8 -15.42 -22.72 8.04
CA PRO A 8 -16.81 -22.40 8.32
C PRO A 8 -17.73 -23.26 7.45
N ASP A 9 -18.79 -23.80 8.07
CA ASP A 9 -19.80 -24.60 7.40
C ASP A 9 -20.45 -23.79 6.28
N LYS A 10 -20.32 -24.27 5.05
CA LYS A 10 -20.89 -23.64 3.85
C LYS A 10 -22.44 -23.60 3.86
N SER A 11 -23.10 -24.33 4.74
CA SER A 11 -24.57 -24.42 4.81
C SER A 11 -25.22 -23.19 5.50
N GLU A 12 -24.49 -22.43 6.32
CA GLU A 12 -25.02 -21.23 6.98
C GLU A 12 -24.96 -19.96 6.11
N MET A 13 -24.36 -20.01 4.93
CA MET A 13 -24.23 -18.87 4.02
C MET A 13 -25.28 -18.85 2.88
N ALA A 14 -26.29 -19.68 2.93
CA ALA A 14 -27.37 -19.71 1.95
C ALA A 14 -28.39 -18.59 2.19
N GLY A 15 -28.07 -17.40 1.71
CA GLY A 15 -28.99 -16.25 1.72
C GLY A 15 -28.71 -15.33 0.55
N THR A 16 -29.67 -15.26 -0.36
CA THR A 16 -29.88 -14.35 -1.49
C THR A 16 -28.64 -14.01 -2.33
N ASP A 17 -28.57 -14.53 -3.54
CA ASP A 17 -27.61 -14.18 -4.60
C ASP A 17 -27.73 -12.69 -4.97
N THR A 18 -27.03 -11.85 -4.25
CA THR A 18 -26.74 -10.50 -4.72
C THR A 18 -25.45 -10.54 -5.53
N PRO A 19 -25.30 -9.71 -6.60
CA PRO A 19 -24.08 -9.66 -7.42
C PRO A 19 -22.79 -9.49 -6.59
N ASP A 20 -22.87 -8.81 -5.45
CA ASP A 20 -21.74 -8.63 -4.54
C ASP A 20 -21.31 -9.93 -3.83
N ARG A 21 -22.25 -10.85 -3.56
CA ARG A 21 -21.92 -12.12 -2.94
C ARG A 21 -21.25 -13.10 -3.93
N ALA A 22 -21.73 -13.14 -5.15
CA ALA A 22 -21.12 -13.97 -6.21
C ALA A 22 -19.67 -13.52 -6.46
N ASN A 23 -19.41 -12.22 -6.52
CA ASN A 23 -18.06 -11.65 -6.64
C ASN A 23 -17.18 -11.96 -5.41
N THR A 24 -17.74 -11.91 -4.21
CA THR A 24 -16.99 -12.22 -2.99
C THR A 24 -16.63 -13.70 -2.93
N ASN A 25 -17.54 -14.58 -3.31
CA ASN A 25 -17.28 -16.02 -3.34
C ASN A 25 -16.26 -16.39 -4.41
N ALA A 26 -16.38 -15.85 -5.63
CA ALA A 26 -15.38 -16.03 -6.68
C ALA A 26 -13.99 -15.58 -6.28
N LYS A 27 -13.91 -14.47 -5.53
CA LYS A 27 -12.64 -13.98 -4.99
C LYS A 27 -12.08 -14.89 -3.89
N LEU A 28 -12.92 -15.40 -2.99
CA LEU A 28 -12.51 -16.34 -1.96
C LEU A 28 -12.05 -17.67 -2.55
N ASP A 29 -12.76 -18.17 -3.57
CA ASP A 29 -12.38 -19.39 -4.27
C ASP A 29 -11.04 -19.21 -5.02
N SER A 30 -10.84 -18.07 -5.66
CA SER A 30 -9.55 -17.72 -6.28
C SER A 30 -8.42 -17.64 -5.25
N LEU A 31 -8.64 -17.03 -4.09
CA LEU A 31 -7.65 -16.97 -3.02
C LEU A 31 -7.32 -18.38 -2.47
N GLU A 32 -8.32 -19.25 -2.39
CA GLU A 32 -8.13 -20.61 -1.90
C GLU A 32 -7.37 -21.50 -2.93
N GLU A 33 -7.58 -21.28 -4.22
CA GLU A 33 -6.83 -21.94 -5.30
C GLU A 33 -5.33 -21.64 -5.23
N PHE A 34 -4.97 -20.38 -4.90
CA PHE A 34 -3.56 -19.95 -4.77
C PHE A 34 -2.98 -20.13 -3.36
N ARG A 35 -3.79 -20.59 -2.41
CA ARG A 35 -3.33 -20.88 -1.06
C ARG A 35 -2.57 -22.19 -1.05
N SER A 36 -1.23 -22.11 -1.08
CA SER A 36 -0.39 -23.28 -0.87
C SER A 36 -0.13 -23.49 0.62
N ASP A 37 -0.45 -24.68 1.13
CA ASP A 37 0.08 -25.16 2.41
C ASP A 37 1.57 -25.46 2.19
N ALA A 38 2.42 -24.44 2.34
CA ALA A 38 3.88 -24.56 2.24
C ALA A 38 4.49 -25.25 3.48
N THR A 39 3.72 -26.06 4.18
CA THR A 39 4.17 -26.84 5.33
C THR A 39 5.33 -27.74 4.92
N GLY A 40 6.51 -27.43 5.43
CA GLY A 40 7.75 -28.17 5.16
C GLY A 40 8.64 -27.59 4.05
N GLN A 41 8.22 -26.54 3.35
CA GLN A 41 9.10 -25.84 2.40
C GLN A 41 9.94 -24.79 3.13
N ALA A 42 11.24 -24.80 2.90
CA ALA A 42 12.13 -23.78 3.44
C ALA A 42 11.99 -22.50 2.61
N LEU A 43 11.96 -21.34 3.29
CA LEU A 43 12.12 -20.04 2.64
C LEU A 43 13.46 -20.00 1.89
N ARG A 44 13.47 -19.37 0.72
CA ARG A 44 14.66 -19.28 -0.14
C ARG A 44 14.78 -17.89 -0.74
N THR A 45 16.01 -17.48 -1.00
CA THR A 45 16.33 -16.33 -1.83
C THR A 45 16.06 -16.63 -3.32
N ASN A 46 16.12 -15.61 -4.16
CA ASN A 46 16.05 -15.79 -5.62
C ASN A 46 17.16 -16.70 -6.18
N GLN A 47 18.27 -16.83 -5.48
CA GLN A 47 19.36 -17.76 -5.83
C GLN A 47 19.17 -19.16 -5.26
N GLY A 48 18.05 -19.43 -4.58
CA GLY A 48 17.75 -20.74 -3.99
C GLY A 48 18.39 -21.01 -2.63
N VAL A 49 19.08 -20.06 -2.03
CA VAL A 49 19.68 -20.19 -0.71
C VAL A 49 18.60 -20.19 0.36
N LYS A 50 18.67 -21.18 1.27
CA LYS A 50 17.72 -21.26 2.40
C LYS A 50 17.93 -20.09 3.36
N ILE A 51 16.82 -19.50 3.80
CA ILE A 51 16.80 -18.46 4.84
C ILE A 51 15.87 -18.89 5.98
N ALA A 52 16.17 -18.46 7.19
CA ALA A 52 15.40 -18.80 8.38
C ALA A 52 14.23 -17.82 8.60
N ASP A 53 14.35 -16.58 8.15
CA ASP A 53 13.42 -15.50 8.45
C ASP A 53 13.37 -14.46 7.32
N ASN A 54 12.17 -14.05 6.95
CA ASN A 54 11.92 -12.95 6.03
C ASN A 54 11.05 -11.84 6.64
N GLN A 55 10.91 -11.81 7.97
CA GLN A 55 10.08 -10.84 8.70
C GLN A 55 10.90 -9.72 9.36
N ASN A 56 12.22 -9.86 9.39
CA ASN A 56 13.14 -8.85 9.89
C ASN A 56 13.90 -8.19 8.76
N THR A 57 14.32 -6.95 8.97
CA THR A 57 15.10 -6.16 8.01
C THR A 57 16.24 -5.43 8.72
N LEU A 58 17.33 -5.18 8.02
CA LEU A 58 18.39 -4.32 8.49
C LEU A 58 17.90 -2.88 8.59
N LYS A 59 18.16 -2.23 9.72
CA LYS A 59 17.71 -0.86 9.99
C LYS A 59 18.85 -0.01 10.55
N ALA A 60 18.79 1.28 10.32
CA ALA A 60 19.64 2.27 10.96
C ALA A 60 19.09 2.59 12.36
N GLY A 61 19.28 1.66 13.31
CA GLY A 61 18.74 1.72 14.67
C GLY A 61 17.33 1.13 14.80
N PRO A 62 16.81 0.98 16.03
CA PRO A 62 15.56 0.25 16.29
C PRO A 62 14.32 0.81 15.59
N ARG A 63 14.30 2.11 15.36
CA ARG A 63 13.20 2.84 14.70
C ARG A 63 13.63 3.58 13.43
N GLY A 64 14.82 3.27 12.93
CA GLY A 64 15.37 3.90 11.74
C GLY A 64 14.84 3.28 10.44
N PRO A 65 15.21 3.86 9.30
CA PRO A 65 14.86 3.35 8.00
C PRO A 65 15.50 1.99 7.73
N SER A 66 14.85 1.18 6.90
CA SER A 66 15.44 -0.04 6.36
C SER A 66 16.58 0.30 5.41
N LEU A 67 17.64 -0.50 5.42
CA LEU A 67 18.82 -0.29 4.62
C LEU A 67 18.70 -0.99 3.26
N LEU A 68 19.24 -0.37 2.21
CA LEU A 68 19.28 -0.96 0.87
C LEU A 68 20.17 -2.21 0.78
N GLU A 69 21.07 -2.38 1.73
CA GLU A 69 21.92 -3.56 1.86
C GLU A 69 21.13 -4.83 2.22
N ASP A 70 19.92 -4.68 2.76
CA ASP A 70 19.02 -5.82 3.02
C ASP A 70 18.47 -6.39 1.71
N PHE A 71 19.16 -7.40 1.18
CA PHE A 71 18.77 -8.03 -0.07
C PHE A 71 17.47 -8.86 0.07
N ILE A 72 17.17 -9.41 1.25
CA ILE A 72 15.93 -10.17 1.51
C ILE A 72 14.72 -9.26 1.38
N MET A 73 14.76 -8.07 1.99
CA MET A 73 13.71 -7.08 1.85
C MET A 73 13.53 -6.62 0.39
N ARG A 74 14.62 -6.37 -0.33
CA ARG A 74 14.56 -5.99 -1.74
C ARG A 74 13.96 -7.08 -2.62
N GLU A 75 14.37 -8.33 -2.44
CA GLU A 75 13.80 -9.46 -3.17
C GLU A 75 12.31 -9.61 -2.89
N LYS A 76 11.90 -9.50 -1.63
CA LYS A 76 10.51 -9.60 -1.22
C LYS A 76 9.64 -8.52 -1.87
N ILE A 77 10.06 -7.25 -1.83
CA ILE A 77 9.35 -6.15 -2.46
C ILE A 77 9.29 -6.34 -3.98
N THR A 78 10.40 -6.67 -4.62
CA THR A 78 10.51 -6.82 -6.07
C THR A 78 9.62 -7.97 -6.57
N HIS A 79 9.56 -9.08 -5.85
CA HIS A 79 8.70 -10.21 -6.18
C HIS A 79 7.23 -9.78 -6.29
N PHE A 80 6.71 -9.06 -5.30
CA PHE A 80 5.32 -8.60 -5.31
C PHE A 80 5.06 -7.49 -6.33
N ASP A 81 6.03 -6.60 -6.56
CA ASP A 81 5.93 -5.56 -7.58
C ASP A 81 5.78 -6.16 -8.98
N HIS A 82 6.59 -7.16 -9.30
CA HIS A 82 6.58 -7.81 -10.62
C HIS A 82 5.29 -8.56 -10.91
N GLU A 83 4.61 -9.08 -9.90
CA GLU A 83 3.33 -9.77 -10.07
C GLU A 83 2.18 -8.83 -10.46
N ARG A 84 2.33 -7.51 -10.24
CA ARG A 84 1.25 -6.53 -10.37
C ARG A 84 1.43 -5.51 -11.48
N ILE A 85 2.33 -5.73 -12.39
CA ILE A 85 2.51 -4.92 -13.59
C ILE A 85 1.33 -5.19 -14.57
N PRO A 86 0.73 -4.16 -15.20
CA PRO A 86 1.14 -2.75 -15.27
C PRO A 86 0.46 -1.79 -14.30
N GLU A 87 -0.26 -2.23 -13.30
CA GLU A 87 -0.89 -1.32 -12.34
C GLU A 87 -0.03 -1.07 -11.10
N ARG A 88 -0.36 -0.01 -10.32
CA ARG A 88 0.30 0.23 -9.04
C ARG A 88 -0.01 -0.88 -8.06
N ILE A 89 0.96 -1.21 -7.22
CA ILE A 89 0.83 -2.24 -6.18
C ILE A 89 -0.30 -1.92 -5.19
N VAL A 90 -0.41 -0.66 -4.80
CA VAL A 90 -1.54 -0.05 -4.09
C VAL A 90 -1.86 1.27 -4.78
N HIS A 91 -3.04 1.83 -4.54
CA HIS A 91 -3.51 3.06 -5.18
C HIS A 91 -3.67 2.95 -6.72
N ALA A 92 -3.98 1.75 -7.24
CA ALA A 92 -4.10 1.52 -8.68
C ALA A 92 -5.25 2.33 -9.30
N ARG A 93 -6.41 2.41 -8.60
CA ARG A 93 -7.52 3.24 -9.01
C ARG A 93 -7.41 4.63 -8.42
N GLY A 94 -7.47 5.64 -9.29
CA GLY A 94 -7.41 7.03 -8.85
C GLY A 94 -7.62 8.00 -9.99
N THR A 95 -7.77 9.27 -9.62
CA THR A 95 -7.91 10.39 -10.55
C THR A 95 -7.07 11.57 -10.08
N GLY A 96 -6.65 12.41 -11.00
CA GLY A 96 -5.81 13.56 -10.70
C GLY A 96 -6.39 14.85 -11.22
N ALA A 97 -5.93 15.96 -10.65
CA ALA A 97 -6.29 17.30 -11.06
C ALA A 97 -5.10 18.25 -10.92
N HIS A 98 -4.99 19.18 -11.84
CA HIS A 98 -4.10 20.34 -11.73
C HIS A 98 -4.80 21.46 -10.95
N GLY A 99 -4.01 22.25 -10.24
CA GLY A 99 -4.50 23.39 -9.50
C GLY A 99 -3.36 24.24 -8.96
N PHE A 100 -3.69 25.04 -7.97
CA PHE A 100 -2.68 25.81 -7.23
C PHE A 100 -2.97 25.76 -5.72
N PHE A 101 -1.92 25.80 -4.97
CA PHE A 101 -1.94 26.04 -3.53
C PHE A 101 -1.68 27.53 -3.29
N GLN A 102 -2.47 28.17 -2.45
CA GLN A 102 -2.28 29.56 -2.08
C GLN A 102 -1.96 29.68 -0.59
N THR A 103 -0.87 30.36 -0.31
CA THR A 103 -0.47 30.73 1.06
C THR A 103 -1.19 32.03 1.44
N TYR A 104 -1.86 32.07 2.57
CA TYR A 104 -2.60 33.25 3.05
C TYR A 104 -1.84 34.02 4.14
N GLU A 105 -0.98 33.35 4.89
CA GLU A 105 -0.22 33.94 5.99
C GLU A 105 1.27 33.61 5.84
N ASN A 106 2.13 34.42 6.47
CA ASN A 106 3.54 34.13 6.52
C ASN A 106 3.85 33.10 7.63
N HIS A 107 4.47 32.01 7.26
CA HIS A 107 4.85 30.92 8.15
C HIS A 107 6.36 30.80 8.39
N ALA A 108 7.13 31.86 8.13
CA ALA A 108 8.60 31.87 8.28
C ALA A 108 9.07 31.54 9.72
N ALA A 109 8.24 31.79 10.72
CA ALA A 109 8.53 31.41 12.10
C ALA A 109 8.47 29.88 12.35
N LEU A 110 7.75 29.13 11.50
CA LEU A 110 7.55 27.68 11.65
C LEU A 110 8.38 26.85 10.67
N THR A 111 8.69 27.40 9.50
CA THR A 111 9.35 26.65 8.42
C THR A 111 10.20 27.57 7.54
N LYS A 112 11.23 26.98 6.91
CA LYS A 112 12.03 27.63 5.88
C LYS A 112 11.49 27.43 4.47
N ALA A 113 10.43 26.65 4.27
CA ALA A 113 9.87 26.36 2.96
C ALA A 113 9.39 27.65 2.28
N GLY A 114 10.00 28.02 1.17
CA GLY A 114 9.74 29.30 0.49
C GLY A 114 8.30 29.47 0.05
N PHE A 115 7.62 28.39 -0.38
CA PHE A 115 6.23 28.45 -0.82
C PHE A 115 5.21 28.71 0.32
N LEU A 116 5.65 28.71 1.59
CA LEU A 116 4.83 29.00 2.77
C LEU A 116 5.12 30.38 3.40
N GLN A 117 6.00 31.18 2.81
CA GLN A 117 6.46 32.43 3.44
C GLN A 117 5.75 33.67 2.93
N ASP A 118 5.33 33.69 1.66
CA ASP A 118 4.77 34.90 1.05
C ASP A 118 3.24 34.83 0.99
N PRO A 119 2.50 35.68 1.73
CA PRO A 119 1.06 35.76 1.64
C PRO A 119 0.60 36.10 0.22
N GLY A 120 -0.37 35.34 -0.26
CA GLY A 120 -0.88 35.46 -1.62
C GLY A 120 -0.11 34.68 -2.69
N LYS A 121 1.06 34.12 -2.37
CA LYS A 121 1.81 33.26 -3.31
C LYS A 121 0.98 32.06 -3.73
N LYS A 122 0.92 31.85 -5.04
CA LYS A 122 0.27 30.67 -5.67
C LYS A 122 1.35 29.73 -6.17
N THR A 123 1.34 28.50 -5.66
CA THR A 123 2.26 27.44 -6.08
C THR A 123 1.47 26.43 -6.92
N PRO A 124 1.86 26.14 -8.16
CA PRO A 124 1.19 25.11 -8.96
C PRO A 124 1.25 23.75 -8.25
N VAL A 125 0.16 22.99 -8.34
CA VAL A 125 0.10 21.67 -7.76
C VAL A 125 -0.55 20.68 -8.72
N PHE A 126 -0.18 19.42 -8.57
CA PHE A 126 -0.92 18.27 -9.08
C PHE A 126 -1.38 17.40 -7.93
N VAL A 127 -2.67 17.13 -7.87
CA VAL A 127 -3.26 16.30 -6.82
C VAL A 127 -3.76 15.00 -7.43
N ARG A 128 -3.54 13.88 -6.74
CA ARG A 128 -4.12 12.60 -7.09
C ARG A 128 -4.86 12.02 -5.89
N PHE A 129 -6.13 11.67 -6.09
CA PHE A 129 -6.95 10.92 -5.15
C PHE A 129 -7.04 9.47 -5.61
N SER A 130 -7.02 8.52 -4.68
CA SER A 130 -7.04 7.08 -4.99
C SER A 130 -7.72 6.26 -3.92
N THR A 131 -8.22 5.09 -4.31
CA THR A 131 -8.46 3.98 -3.38
C THR A 131 -7.12 3.30 -3.09
N VAL A 132 -7.00 2.50 -2.03
CA VAL A 132 -5.73 1.90 -1.61
C VAL A 132 -5.59 0.47 -2.10
N GLN A 133 -6.51 -0.41 -1.74
CA GLN A 133 -6.41 -1.84 -2.02
C GLN A 133 -7.03 -2.25 -3.35
N GLY A 134 -8.04 -1.53 -3.81
CA GLY A 134 -8.77 -1.87 -5.03
C GLY A 134 -7.88 -1.90 -6.27
N PRO A 135 -8.06 -2.88 -7.18
CA PRO A 135 -7.40 -2.88 -8.47
C PRO A 135 -7.91 -1.72 -9.33
N ARG A 136 -7.23 -1.43 -10.43
CA ARG A 136 -7.57 -0.32 -11.33
C ARG A 136 -9.03 -0.33 -11.79
N GLY A 137 -9.63 -1.50 -11.99
CA GLY A 137 -11.02 -1.67 -12.43
C GLY A 137 -12.06 -1.68 -11.32
N SER A 138 -11.67 -1.52 -10.06
CA SER A 138 -12.61 -1.54 -8.92
C SER A 138 -13.54 -0.32 -8.91
N GLY A 139 -14.70 -0.45 -8.24
CA GLY A 139 -15.66 0.65 -8.10
C GLY A 139 -15.19 1.71 -7.10
N ASP A 140 -15.65 2.96 -7.27
CA ASP A 140 -15.33 4.06 -6.34
C ASP A 140 -16.05 3.94 -5.00
N THR A 141 -17.17 3.22 -4.96
CA THR A 141 -18.01 3.04 -3.78
C THR A 141 -17.59 1.87 -2.88
N VAL A 142 -16.63 1.07 -3.33
CA VAL A 142 -16.06 -0.02 -2.53
C VAL A 142 -15.47 0.54 -1.24
N ARG A 143 -15.71 -0.14 -0.13
CA ARG A 143 -15.14 0.22 1.17
C ARG A 143 -13.64 -0.03 1.16
N ASP A 144 -12.88 1.05 1.16
CA ASP A 144 -11.43 1.05 1.08
C ASP A 144 -10.88 2.32 1.74
N VAL A 145 -9.65 2.29 2.16
CA VAL A 145 -8.91 3.49 2.57
C VAL A 145 -8.79 4.42 1.37
N ARG A 146 -8.90 5.73 1.59
CA ARG A 146 -8.68 6.73 0.56
C ARG A 146 -7.31 7.36 0.73
N GLY A 147 -6.57 7.39 -0.36
CA GLY A 147 -5.27 8.03 -0.42
C GLY A 147 -5.32 9.33 -1.20
N PHE A 148 -4.38 10.21 -0.91
CA PHE A 148 -4.12 11.40 -1.70
C PHE A 148 -2.61 11.64 -1.80
N ALA A 149 -2.20 12.27 -2.88
CA ALA A 149 -0.85 12.77 -3.07
C ALA A 149 -0.93 14.16 -3.70
N VAL A 150 -0.19 15.11 -3.15
CA VAL A 150 -0.09 16.47 -3.68
C VAL A 150 1.37 16.74 -4.00
N LYS A 151 1.66 17.01 -5.26
CA LYS A 151 2.96 17.49 -5.71
C LYS A 151 2.91 19.00 -5.85
N PHE A 152 3.75 19.69 -5.09
CA PHE A 152 3.94 21.14 -5.17
C PHE A 152 5.15 21.43 -6.07
N PHE A 153 4.94 22.22 -7.10
CA PHE A 153 6.00 22.67 -8.00
C PHE A 153 6.52 23.99 -7.50
N THR A 154 7.49 23.94 -6.58
CA THR A 154 8.06 25.14 -5.94
C THR A 154 9.27 25.64 -6.69
N ASP A 155 9.67 26.89 -6.43
CA ASP A 155 10.88 27.48 -7.01
C ASP A 155 12.17 26.76 -6.56
N GLU A 156 12.10 26.06 -5.44
CA GLU A 156 13.22 25.31 -4.83
C GLU A 156 13.27 23.84 -5.29
N GLY A 157 12.28 23.40 -6.07
CA GLY A 157 12.10 22.01 -6.50
C GLY A 157 10.74 21.46 -6.13
N ASN A 158 10.52 20.18 -6.34
CA ASN A 158 9.26 19.54 -6.01
C ASN A 158 9.19 19.18 -4.53
N PHE A 159 8.05 19.46 -3.92
CA PHE A 159 7.70 18.97 -2.59
C PHE A 159 6.47 18.07 -2.70
N ASP A 160 6.48 16.92 -2.07
CA ASP A 160 5.39 15.95 -2.13
C ASP A 160 4.78 15.74 -0.74
N LEU A 161 3.45 15.88 -0.65
CA LEU A 161 2.67 15.50 0.51
C LEU A 161 1.83 14.28 0.15
N VAL A 162 2.04 13.18 0.87
CA VAL A 162 1.32 11.91 0.65
C VAL A 162 0.60 11.52 1.92
N GLY A 163 -0.66 11.13 1.80
CA GLY A 163 -1.47 10.77 2.96
C GLY A 163 -2.60 9.80 2.65
N ASN A 164 -3.20 9.35 3.73
CA ASN A 164 -4.42 8.53 3.74
C ASN A 164 -5.45 9.14 4.70
N ASN A 165 -6.72 8.80 4.51
CA ASN A 165 -7.82 9.23 5.38
C ASN A 165 -7.89 8.41 6.68
N MET A 166 -6.75 8.17 7.31
CA MET A 166 -6.64 7.47 8.58
C MET A 166 -5.61 8.19 9.47
N PRO A 167 -5.81 8.20 10.79
CA PRO A 167 -4.95 8.97 11.70
C PRO A 167 -3.53 8.41 11.81
N VAL A 168 -3.37 7.10 11.70
CA VAL A 168 -2.08 6.41 11.80
C VAL A 168 -2.04 5.29 10.77
N PHE A 169 -0.93 5.18 10.05
CA PHE A 169 -0.70 4.04 9.18
C PHE A 169 -0.40 2.79 10.02
N PHE A 170 -1.12 1.70 9.77
CA PHE A 170 -1.11 0.51 10.60
C PHE A 170 0.14 -0.37 10.47
N ILE A 171 0.93 -0.20 9.40
CA ILE A 171 2.21 -0.87 9.21
C ILE A 171 3.33 0.12 9.51
N GLN A 172 4.17 -0.22 10.48
CA GLN A 172 5.32 0.58 10.89
C GLN A 172 6.65 0.02 10.35
N ASP A 173 6.70 -1.29 10.12
CA ASP A 173 7.86 -1.99 9.57
C ASP A 173 7.68 -2.27 8.08
N ALA A 174 8.55 -1.69 7.25
CA ALA A 174 8.47 -1.81 5.79
C ALA A 174 8.51 -3.27 5.30
N ILE A 175 9.22 -4.15 5.99
CA ILE A 175 9.32 -5.59 5.64
C ILE A 175 7.97 -6.30 5.64
N LYS A 176 6.98 -5.79 6.39
CA LYS A 176 5.63 -6.38 6.49
C LYS A 176 4.68 -5.88 5.39
N PHE A 177 5.07 -4.83 4.67
CA PHE A 177 4.21 -4.27 3.64
C PHE A 177 3.97 -5.21 2.46
N PRO A 178 4.98 -5.91 1.92
CA PRO A 178 4.75 -6.92 0.87
C PRO A 178 3.79 -8.03 1.29
N ASP A 179 3.91 -8.54 2.51
CA ASP A 179 3.00 -9.58 3.04
C ASP A 179 1.56 -9.08 3.12
N PHE A 180 1.37 -7.83 3.56
CA PHE A 180 0.06 -7.21 3.59
C PHE A 180 -0.54 -7.10 2.19
N VAL A 181 0.24 -6.63 1.21
CA VAL A 181 -0.22 -6.52 -0.18
C VAL A 181 -0.62 -7.88 -0.73
N HIS A 182 0.19 -8.91 -0.49
CA HIS A 182 -0.10 -10.28 -0.90
C HIS A 182 -1.38 -10.84 -0.26
N ALA A 183 -1.61 -10.53 1.01
CA ALA A 183 -2.80 -11.00 1.74
C ALA A 183 -4.13 -10.34 1.29
N VAL A 184 -4.09 -9.12 0.75
CA VAL A 184 -5.29 -8.35 0.41
C VAL A 184 -5.55 -8.20 -1.09
N LYS A 185 -4.60 -8.54 -1.91
CA LYS A 185 -4.74 -8.54 -3.38
C LYS A 185 -4.66 -9.96 -3.92
N PRO A 186 -5.61 -10.35 -4.77
CA PRO A 186 -5.57 -11.63 -5.50
C PRO A 186 -4.45 -11.65 -6.51
#